data_3f274277d5daad247ca5fd1e1f84b4f2
#
_entry.id   3f274277d5daad247ca5fd1e1f84b4f2
#
_cell.length_a   1.000
_cell.length_b   1.000
_cell.length_c   1.000
_cell.angle_alpha   90.00
_cell.angle_beta   90.00
_cell.angle_gamma   90.00
#
_symmetry.space_group_name_H-M   'P 1'
#
loop_
_entity.id
_entity.type
_entity.pdbx_description
1 polymer ?
#
loop_
_entity_poly.entity_id
_entity_poly.type
_entity_poly.pdbx_seq_one_letter_code
_entity_poly.pdbx_strand_id
1 'polypeptide(L)'
;MVLVGIPAQNPGMEQRITIHIVGGNSRSRAEQSRLIMAMGHHAEVYSDLVELIDRPPRSGVIIASGDVLACGIGRLLDNLADAGVWTPVVAAKPDPQVEEVVQTIQAGALDFLPLPLSQQDLTRVVAHFHSDAGRHADARRRLIDARRRIGALSPREREVLDWLSQGCSNKAIARNLEISPRTVEIHRANMMGKLKADHVAEAVRMRLEAGLMIESEESLPEESDAPDTGATLTRKAANN
;
A
#
# COMPACT_ATOMS: atom_id res chain seq x y z
N MET A 1 21.46 14.34 41.81
CA MET A 1 20.30 13.87 41.01
C MET A 1 20.03 14.95 39.96
N VAL A 2 20.67 14.80 38.78
CA VAL A 2 20.64 15.81 37.70
C VAL A 2 19.50 15.44 36.77
N LEU A 3 18.47 16.28 36.73
CA LEU A 3 17.37 16.18 35.76
C LEU A 3 17.94 16.57 34.38
N VAL A 4 18.15 15.57 33.54
CA VAL A 4 18.41 15.78 32.10
C VAL A 4 17.12 16.28 31.48
N GLY A 5 17.11 17.58 31.14
CA GLY A 5 16.00 18.22 30.46
C GLY A 5 15.82 17.58 29.07
N ILE A 6 14.65 17.00 28.81
CA ILE A 6 14.16 16.64 27.49
C ILE A 6 14.03 17.94 26.70
N PRO A 7 14.69 18.13 25.54
CA PRO A 7 14.51 19.33 24.75
C PRO A 7 13.05 19.40 24.30
N ALA A 8 12.36 20.46 24.65
CA ALA A 8 11.04 20.78 24.16
C ALA A 8 11.07 20.80 22.63
N GLN A 9 10.37 19.88 21.98
CA GLN A 9 10.16 19.91 20.55
C GLN A 9 9.39 21.20 20.22
N ASN A 10 10.06 22.04 19.44
CA ASN A 10 9.52 23.34 19.01
C ASN A 10 8.33 23.05 18.06
N PRO A 11 7.07 23.46 18.36
CA PRO A 11 5.89 23.14 17.55
C PRO A 11 5.75 23.98 16.28
N GLY A 12 6.85 24.46 15.69
CA GLY A 12 6.86 25.44 14.61
C GLY A 12 7.68 25.12 13.38
N MET A 13 8.30 23.94 13.25
CA MET A 13 8.91 23.49 11.99
C MET A 13 8.12 22.28 11.47
N GLU A 14 6.98 22.53 10.83
CA GLU A 14 6.41 21.54 9.92
C GLU A 14 7.50 21.19 8.90
N GLN A 15 7.97 19.95 8.93
CA GLN A 15 9.03 19.51 8.03
C GLN A 15 8.54 19.69 6.60
N ARG A 16 9.26 20.53 5.82
CA ARG A 16 8.99 20.75 4.42
C ARG A 16 9.05 19.43 3.66
N ILE A 17 7.94 19.04 3.03
CA ILE A 17 7.86 17.84 2.19
C ILE A 17 7.76 18.21 0.72
N THR A 18 8.10 17.26 -0.15
CA THR A 18 7.83 17.35 -1.59
C THR A 18 6.48 16.71 -1.87
N ILE A 19 5.62 17.42 -2.60
CA ILE A 19 4.32 16.93 -3.06
C ILE A 19 4.37 16.85 -4.59
N HIS A 20 4.20 15.64 -5.11
CA HIS A 20 4.25 15.29 -6.52
C HIS A 20 2.83 15.30 -7.09
N ILE A 21 2.52 16.20 -8.00
CA ILE A 21 1.20 16.32 -8.62
C ILE A 21 1.23 15.59 -9.97
N VAL A 22 0.36 14.63 -10.18
CA VAL A 22 0.28 13.88 -11.45
C VAL A 22 -1.15 13.81 -11.98
N GLY A 23 -1.30 13.97 -13.29
CA GLY A 23 -2.57 13.94 -14.00
C GLY A 23 -3.40 15.22 -13.89
N GLY A 24 -4.64 15.15 -14.34
CA GLY A 24 -5.52 16.31 -14.45
C GLY A 24 -5.08 17.32 -15.53
N ASN A 25 -5.79 18.43 -15.66
CA ASN A 25 -5.44 19.46 -16.62
C ASN A 25 -4.39 20.44 -16.10
N SER A 26 -3.72 21.16 -17.00
CA SER A 26 -2.64 22.10 -16.68
C SER A 26 -3.06 23.20 -15.69
N ARG A 27 -4.32 23.67 -15.76
CA ARG A 27 -4.86 24.67 -14.84
C ARG A 27 -4.96 24.13 -13.42
N SER A 28 -5.54 22.95 -13.27
CA SER A 28 -5.66 22.29 -11.96
C SER A 28 -4.29 22.04 -11.33
N ARG A 29 -3.33 21.53 -12.10
CA ARG A 29 -1.95 21.34 -11.62
C ARG A 29 -1.29 22.64 -11.17
N ALA A 30 -1.49 23.73 -11.93
CA ALA A 30 -0.94 25.04 -11.57
C ALA A 30 -1.58 25.63 -10.29
N GLU A 31 -2.89 25.44 -10.10
CA GLU A 31 -3.60 25.85 -8.88
C GLU A 31 -3.12 25.07 -7.66
N GLN A 32 -3.01 23.73 -7.77
CA GLN A 32 -2.48 22.88 -6.72
C GLN A 32 -1.04 23.23 -6.36
N SER A 33 -0.17 23.42 -7.36
CA SER A 33 1.24 23.79 -7.15
C SER A 33 1.38 25.13 -6.42
N ARG A 34 0.58 26.16 -6.78
CA ARG A 34 0.59 27.45 -6.06
C ARG A 34 0.18 27.31 -4.61
N LEU A 35 -0.86 26.50 -4.33
CA LEU A 35 -1.32 26.27 -2.97
C LEU A 35 -0.25 25.56 -2.13
N ILE A 36 0.37 24.52 -2.65
CA ILE A 36 1.45 23.75 -2.00
C ILE A 36 2.63 24.67 -1.66
N MET A 37 3.07 25.48 -2.63
CA MET A 37 4.18 26.43 -2.42
C MET A 37 3.81 27.53 -1.44
N ALA A 38 2.58 28.04 -1.45
CA ALA A 38 2.11 29.04 -0.49
C ALA A 38 2.10 28.50 0.96
N MET A 39 1.97 27.20 1.15
CA MET A 39 2.07 26.52 2.46
C MET A 39 3.51 26.19 2.86
N GLY A 40 4.51 26.55 2.05
CA GLY A 40 5.93 26.33 2.37
C GLY A 40 6.47 24.95 1.95
N HIS A 41 5.67 24.12 1.28
CA HIS A 41 6.11 22.83 0.74
C HIS A 41 6.69 22.97 -0.67
N HIS A 42 7.34 21.90 -1.16
CA HIS A 42 7.84 21.85 -2.53
C HIS A 42 6.83 21.11 -3.43
N ALA A 43 6.55 21.67 -4.62
CA ALA A 43 5.66 21.07 -5.59
C ALA A 43 6.44 20.63 -6.83
N GLU A 44 6.35 19.36 -7.18
CA GLU A 44 6.79 18.81 -8.47
C GLU A 44 5.57 18.40 -9.28
N VAL A 45 5.58 18.75 -10.57
CA VAL A 45 4.42 18.57 -11.45
C VAL A 45 4.77 17.64 -12.59
N TYR A 46 3.93 16.64 -12.81
CA TYR A 46 4.04 15.66 -13.90
C TYR A 46 2.79 15.72 -14.77
N SER A 47 2.95 15.65 -16.08
CA SER A 47 1.83 15.65 -17.02
C SER A 47 0.99 14.38 -16.93
N ASP A 48 1.67 13.24 -16.77
CA ASP A 48 1.08 11.91 -16.78
C ASP A 48 1.91 10.90 -15.95
N LEU A 49 1.45 9.66 -15.92
CA LEU A 49 2.12 8.58 -15.20
C LEU A 49 3.46 8.19 -15.82
N VAL A 50 3.63 8.34 -17.13
CA VAL A 50 4.89 7.98 -17.81
C VAL A 50 6.00 8.91 -17.35
N GLU A 51 5.76 10.21 -17.33
CA GLU A 51 6.72 11.18 -16.81
C GLU A 51 7.08 10.94 -15.34
N LEU A 52 6.10 10.55 -14.52
CA LEU A 52 6.33 10.22 -13.11
C LEU A 52 7.22 8.98 -12.96
N ILE A 53 7.03 7.95 -13.81
CA ILE A 53 7.82 6.72 -13.78
C ILE A 53 9.23 6.97 -14.30
N ASP A 54 9.40 7.81 -15.33
CA ASP A 54 10.71 8.19 -15.86
C ASP A 54 11.55 9.00 -14.86
N ARG A 55 10.88 9.77 -14.00
CA ARG A 55 11.49 10.57 -12.92
C ARG A 55 10.90 10.22 -11.58
N PRO A 56 11.18 9.02 -11.04
CA PRO A 56 10.50 8.51 -9.88
C PRO A 56 10.79 9.34 -8.63
N PRO A 57 9.74 9.72 -7.87
CA PRO A 57 9.90 10.42 -6.60
C PRO A 57 10.63 9.54 -5.59
N ARG A 58 11.61 10.14 -4.88
CA ARG A 58 12.38 9.44 -3.84
C ARG A 58 11.78 9.60 -2.45
N SER A 59 11.01 10.66 -2.24
CA SER A 59 10.38 10.97 -0.94
C SER A 59 9.19 11.90 -1.15
N GLY A 60 8.35 12.06 -0.12
CA GLY A 60 7.19 12.93 -0.18
C GLY A 60 5.88 12.18 -0.44
N VAL A 61 4.91 12.85 -1.04
CA VAL A 61 3.56 12.32 -1.30
C VAL A 61 3.17 12.60 -2.75
N ILE A 62 2.56 11.62 -3.42
CA ILE A 62 1.97 11.79 -4.76
C ILE A 62 0.50 12.17 -4.60
N ILE A 63 0.06 13.26 -5.21
CA ILE A 63 -1.37 13.59 -5.42
C ILE A 63 -1.71 13.24 -6.86
N ALA A 64 -2.53 12.20 -7.04
CA ALA A 64 -2.97 11.70 -8.34
C ALA A 64 -4.39 12.16 -8.64
N SER A 65 -4.64 12.68 -9.85
CA SER A 65 -5.96 13.17 -10.25
C SER A 65 -6.27 12.93 -11.74
N GLY A 66 -7.54 13.04 -12.12
CA GLY A 66 -7.98 12.99 -13.51
C GLY A 66 -7.75 11.62 -14.18
N ASP A 67 -7.14 11.64 -15.35
CA ASP A 67 -6.95 10.51 -16.25
C ASP A 67 -6.08 9.38 -15.66
N VAL A 68 -5.13 9.69 -14.79
CA VAL A 68 -4.31 8.67 -14.12
C VAL A 68 -5.12 7.80 -13.15
N LEU A 69 -6.30 8.27 -12.72
CA LEU A 69 -7.25 7.51 -11.91
C LEU A 69 -8.36 6.83 -12.74
N ALA A 70 -8.39 7.00 -14.06
CA ALA A 70 -9.47 6.48 -14.91
C ALA A 70 -9.65 4.95 -14.82
N CYS A 71 -8.57 4.21 -14.60
CA CYS A 71 -8.58 2.76 -14.41
C CYS A 71 -8.66 2.33 -12.93
N GLY A 72 -8.94 3.28 -12.03
CA GLY A 72 -8.96 3.07 -10.58
C GLY A 72 -7.60 3.17 -9.90
N ILE A 73 -7.65 3.47 -8.61
CA ILE A 73 -6.44 3.66 -7.77
C ILE A 73 -5.58 2.40 -7.69
N GLY A 74 -6.21 1.22 -7.60
CA GLY A 74 -5.48 -0.06 -7.50
C GLY A 74 -4.52 -0.25 -8.67
N ARG A 75 -4.97 0.03 -9.91
CA ARG A 75 -4.13 -0.08 -11.10
C ARG A 75 -3.01 0.95 -11.14
N LEU A 76 -3.26 2.17 -10.64
CA LEU A 76 -2.21 3.17 -10.49
C LEU A 76 -1.14 2.68 -9.51
N LEU A 77 -1.55 2.17 -8.35
CA LEU A 77 -0.64 1.64 -7.34
C LEU A 77 0.17 0.45 -7.86
N ASP A 78 -0.45 -0.42 -8.65
CA ASP A 78 0.24 -1.53 -9.32
C ASP A 78 1.31 -1.06 -10.30
N ASN A 79 0.98 -0.10 -11.16
CA ASN A 79 1.92 0.47 -12.12
C ASN A 79 3.12 1.14 -11.42
N LEU A 80 2.87 1.87 -10.33
CA LEU A 80 3.93 2.50 -9.53
C LEU A 80 4.81 1.45 -8.83
N ALA A 81 4.21 0.40 -8.27
CA ALA A 81 4.94 -0.71 -7.66
C ALA A 81 5.80 -1.47 -8.67
N ASP A 82 5.26 -1.71 -9.89
CA ASP A 82 6.00 -2.32 -11.00
C ASP A 82 7.22 -1.49 -11.42
N ALA A 83 7.11 -0.17 -11.32
CA ALA A 83 8.21 0.76 -11.57
C ALA A 83 9.13 0.98 -10.34
N GLY A 84 8.88 0.29 -9.21
CA GLY A 84 9.66 0.46 -7.97
C GLY A 84 9.36 1.75 -7.20
N VAL A 85 8.25 2.44 -7.50
CA VAL A 85 7.85 3.68 -6.83
C VAL A 85 6.94 3.38 -5.65
N TRP A 86 7.46 3.59 -4.44
CA TRP A 86 6.77 3.31 -3.16
C TRP A 86 6.30 4.57 -2.43
N THR A 87 6.40 5.71 -3.05
CA THR A 87 5.94 6.99 -2.48
C THR A 87 4.43 6.94 -2.21
N PRO A 88 3.95 7.34 -1.02
CA PRO A 88 2.53 7.36 -0.68
C PRO A 88 1.69 8.12 -1.69
N VAL A 89 0.52 7.57 -2.03
CA VAL A 89 -0.39 8.13 -3.01
C VAL A 89 -1.67 8.60 -2.36
N VAL A 90 -2.07 9.82 -2.67
CA VAL A 90 -3.35 10.43 -2.33
C VAL A 90 -4.14 10.59 -3.62
N ALA A 91 -5.35 10.08 -3.67
CA ALA A 91 -6.25 10.31 -4.81
C ALA A 91 -6.96 11.66 -4.65
N ALA A 92 -7.14 12.38 -5.76
CA ALA A 92 -7.88 13.64 -5.76
C ALA A 92 -8.88 13.70 -6.91
N LYS A 93 -10.17 13.96 -6.59
CA LYS A 93 -11.27 14.01 -7.58
C LYS A 93 -12.31 15.03 -7.18
N PRO A 94 -12.94 15.73 -8.15
CA PRO A 94 -14.12 16.54 -7.86
C PRO A 94 -15.30 15.63 -7.47
N ASP A 95 -16.09 16.04 -6.50
CA ASP A 95 -17.34 15.40 -6.06
C ASP A 95 -17.24 13.88 -5.84
N PRO A 96 -16.39 13.42 -4.89
CA PRO A 96 -16.18 11.99 -4.65
C PRO A 96 -17.39 11.34 -3.99
N GLN A 97 -17.76 10.13 -4.44
CA GLN A 97 -18.75 9.31 -3.76
C GLN A 97 -18.11 8.54 -2.59
N VAL A 98 -18.88 8.28 -1.54
CA VAL A 98 -18.37 7.63 -0.31
C VAL A 98 -17.77 6.26 -0.61
N GLU A 99 -18.44 5.46 -1.44
CA GLU A 99 -18.00 4.14 -1.85
C GLU A 99 -16.63 4.18 -2.56
N GLU A 100 -16.42 5.20 -3.40
CA GLU A 100 -15.17 5.41 -4.12
C GLU A 100 -14.03 5.79 -3.18
N VAL A 101 -14.30 6.62 -2.18
CA VAL A 101 -13.34 6.97 -1.12
C VAL A 101 -12.93 5.73 -0.35
N VAL A 102 -13.90 4.92 0.09
CA VAL A 102 -13.64 3.68 0.85
C VAL A 102 -12.80 2.70 0.02
N GLN A 103 -13.18 2.44 -1.24
CA GLN A 103 -12.43 1.55 -2.12
C GLN A 103 -10.99 2.04 -2.36
N THR A 104 -10.81 3.35 -2.49
CA THR A 104 -9.49 3.97 -2.68
C THR A 104 -8.57 3.74 -1.47
N ILE A 105 -9.07 3.94 -0.27
CA ILE A 105 -8.31 3.71 0.96
C ILE A 105 -8.03 2.21 1.16
N GLN A 106 -9.02 1.35 0.90
CA GLN A 106 -8.84 -0.11 0.99
C GLN A 106 -7.81 -0.64 -0.01
N ALA A 107 -7.70 -0.02 -1.20
CA ALA A 107 -6.68 -0.37 -2.18
C ALA A 107 -5.26 0.05 -1.78
N GLY A 108 -5.10 0.84 -0.70
CA GLY A 108 -3.79 1.23 -0.16
C GLY A 108 -3.37 2.67 -0.46
N ALA A 109 -4.29 3.54 -0.89
CA ALA A 109 -4.02 4.98 -0.91
C ALA A 109 -3.87 5.53 0.51
N LEU A 110 -3.01 6.54 0.67
CA LEU A 110 -2.80 7.23 1.93
C LEU A 110 -4.03 8.02 2.37
N ASP A 111 -4.66 8.73 1.42
CA ASP A 111 -5.84 9.56 1.67
C ASP A 111 -6.61 9.81 0.36
N PHE A 112 -7.79 10.42 0.48
CA PHE A 112 -8.60 10.89 -0.63
C PHE A 112 -8.97 12.36 -0.42
N LEU A 113 -8.83 13.19 -1.46
CA LEU A 113 -9.08 14.62 -1.39
C LEU A 113 -10.15 15.06 -2.40
N PRO A 114 -11.08 15.94 -1.98
CA PRO A 114 -11.95 16.62 -2.92
C PRO A 114 -11.17 17.68 -3.72
N LEU A 115 -11.56 17.91 -4.96
CA LEU A 115 -11.05 19.03 -5.76
C LEU A 115 -12.14 20.12 -5.87
N PRO A 116 -11.74 21.41 -5.85
CA PRO A 116 -10.40 21.96 -5.74
C PRO A 116 -9.80 21.78 -4.33
N LEU A 117 -8.46 21.58 -4.25
CA LEU A 117 -7.77 21.41 -2.98
C LEU A 117 -7.87 22.64 -2.09
N SER A 118 -8.14 22.44 -0.82
CA SER A 118 -8.07 23.48 0.22
C SER A 118 -6.77 23.40 1.04
N GLN A 119 -6.48 24.48 1.77
CA GLN A 119 -5.36 24.52 2.72
C GLN A 119 -5.51 23.45 3.82
N GLN A 120 -6.75 23.24 4.29
CA GLN A 120 -7.06 22.23 5.31
C GLN A 120 -6.78 20.81 4.81
N ASP A 121 -7.12 20.52 3.55
CA ASP A 121 -6.87 19.20 2.94
C ASP A 121 -5.38 18.90 2.89
N LEU A 122 -4.55 19.86 2.46
CA LEU A 122 -3.10 19.68 2.41
C LEU A 122 -2.50 19.55 3.80
N THR A 123 -2.94 20.34 4.79
CA THR A 123 -2.50 20.21 6.19
C THR A 123 -2.80 18.79 6.72
N ARG A 124 -4.00 18.26 6.42
CA ARG A 124 -4.38 16.90 6.80
C ARG A 124 -3.48 15.84 6.16
N VAL A 125 -3.19 15.95 4.86
CA VAL A 125 -2.29 15.03 4.14
C VAL A 125 -0.89 15.06 4.72
N VAL A 126 -0.33 16.25 4.99
CA VAL A 126 1.01 16.40 5.58
C VAL A 126 1.05 15.77 6.97
N ALA A 127 0.04 16.04 7.81
CA ALA A 127 -0.08 15.43 9.14
C ALA A 127 -0.20 13.90 9.04
N HIS A 128 -1.01 13.40 8.11
CA HIS A 128 -1.20 11.96 7.87
C HIS A 128 0.08 11.30 7.38
N PHE A 129 0.82 11.92 6.47
CA PHE A 129 2.13 11.45 6.00
C PHE A 129 3.16 11.31 7.14
N HIS A 130 3.17 12.22 8.12
CA HIS A 130 4.06 12.15 9.27
C HIS A 130 3.58 11.21 10.38
N SER A 131 2.35 10.72 10.31
CA SER A 131 1.75 9.83 11.30
C SER A 131 2.14 8.37 11.09
N ASP A 132 1.86 7.53 12.11
CA ASP A 132 1.98 6.07 11.99
C ASP A 132 1.08 5.48 10.90
N ALA A 133 -0.07 6.08 10.65
CA ALA A 133 -1.00 5.66 9.60
C ALA A 133 -0.39 5.76 8.19
N GLY A 134 0.43 6.77 7.91
CA GLY A 134 1.19 6.87 6.66
C GLY A 134 2.15 5.69 6.47
N ARG A 135 2.88 5.33 7.52
CA ARG A 135 3.77 4.16 7.51
C ARG A 135 3.03 2.84 7.33
N HIS A 136 1.85 2.70 7.93
CA HIS A 136 0.99 1.53 7.77
C HIS A 136 0.43 1.40 6.35
N ALA A 137 0.03 2.51 5.72
CA ALA A 137 -0.43 2.49 4.33
C ALA A 137 0.67 2.00 3.37
N ASP A 138 1.90 2.47 3.55
CA ASP A 138 3.06 2.02 2.76
C ASP A 138 3.40 0.55 3.00
N ALA A 139 3.34 0.09 4.25
CA ALA A 139 3.57 -1.32 4.59
C ALA A 139 2.50 -2.22 3.94
N ARG A 140 1.23 -1.81 4.03
CA ARG A 140 0.11 -2.53 3.39
C ARG A 140 0.26 -2.61 1.86
N ARG A 141 0.66 -1.52 1.23
CA ARG A 141 0.90 -1.48 -0.22
C ARG A 141 2.00 -2.46 -0.64
N ARG A 142 3.15 -2.44 0.05
CA ARG A 142 4.24 -3.40 -0.20
C ARG A 142 3.79 -4.84 -0.02
N LEU A 143 2.98 -5.10 0.99
CA LEU A 143 2.39 -6.42 1.25
C LEU A 143 1.49 -6.89 0.10
N ILE A 144 0.59 -6.03 -0.40
CA ILE A 144 -0.30 -6.36 -1.52
C ILE A 144 0.52 -6.72 -2.77
N ASP A 145 1.56 -5.92 -3.08
CA ASP A 145 2.45 -6.22 -4.20
C ASP A 145 3.24 -7.51 -4.01
N ALA A 146 3.78 -7.75 -2.83
CA ALA A 146 4.48 -8.99 -2.51
C ALA A 146 3.58 -10.22 -2.69
N ARG A 147 2.33 -10.17 -2.20
CA ARG A 147 1.34 -11.24 -2.37
C ARG A 147 1.02 -11.49 -3.84
N ARG A 148 0.83 -10.42 -4.62
CA ARG A 148 0.56 -10.52 -6.06
C ARG A 148 1.71 -11.20 -6.81
N ARG A 149 2.96 -10.76 -6.58
CA ARG A 149 4.15 -11.35 -7.22
C ARG A 149 4.37 -12.79 -6.82
N ILE A 150 4.19 -13.14 -5.55
CA ILE A 150 4.26 -14.52 -5.06
C ILE A 150 3.13 -15.36 -5.65
N GLY A 151 1.92 -14.81 -5.79
CA GLY A 151 0.78 -15.47 -6.44
C GLY A 151 1.04 -15.86 -7.90
N ALA A 152 1.87 -15.09 -8.61
CA ALA A 152 2.28 -15.35 -10.00
C ALA A 152 3.35 -16.45 -10.14
N LEU A 153 3.91 -16.95 -9.04
CA LEU A 153 4.87 -18.06 -9.06
C LEU A 153 4.18 -19.38 -9.37
N SER A 154 4.85 -20.24 -10.14
CA SER A 154 4.43 -21.64 -10.28
C SER A 154 4.57 -22.41 -8.96
N PRO A 155 3.90 -23.55 -8.76
CA PRO A 155 4.04 -24.36 -7.55
C PRO A 155 5.49 -24.67 -7.21
N ARG A 156 6.30 -25.05 -8.20
CA ARG A 156 7.72 -25.37 -8.01
C ARG A 156 8.58 -24.15 -7.67
N GLU A 157 8.30 -22.99 -8.26
CA GLU A 157 8.99 -21.74 -7.91
C GLU A 157 8.66 -21.30 -6.47
N ARG A 158 7.41 -21.53 -6.03
CA ARG A 158 6.97 -21.22 -4.67
C ARG A 158 7.63 -22.14 -3.65
N GLU A 159 7.67 -23.45 -3.89
CA GLU A 159 8.39 -24.40 -3.03
C GLU A 159 9.87 -24.03 -2.90
N VAL A 160 10.53 -23.62 -3.99
CA VAL A 160 11.93 -23.16 -3.95
C VAL A 160 12.06 -21.88 -3.10
N LEU A 161 11.12 -20.93 -3.20
CA LEU A 161 11.10 -19.73 -2.38
C LEU A 161 10.92 -20.06 -0.89
N ASP A 162 10.02 -20.99 -0.56
CA ASP A 162 9.76 -21.42 0.82
C ASP A 162 11.02 -22.03 1.46
N TRP A 163 11.71 -22.94 0.75
CA TRP A 163 12.96 -23.51 1.23
C TRP A 163 14.09 -22.48 1.34
N LEU A 164 14.16 -21.49 0.44
CA LEU A 164 15.12 -20.38 0.52
C LEU A 164 14.85 -19.51 1.75
N SER A 165 13.59 -19.25 2.09
CA SER A 165 13.23 -18.47 3.27
C SER A 165 13.56 -19.16 4.59
N GLN A 166 13.72 -20.49 4.58
CA GLN A 166 14.23 -21.30 5.70
C GLN A 166 15.76 -21.40 5.72
N GLY A 167 16.46 -20.70 4.81
CA GLY A 167 17.92 -20.71 4.75
C GLY A 167 18.54 -21.92 4.05
N CYS A 168 17.76 -22.73 3.33
CA CYS A 168 18.25 -23.93 2.67
C CYS A 168 19.17 -23.63 1.49
N SER A 169 20.27 -24.36 1.37
CA SER A 169 21.16 -24.31 0.21
C SER A 169 20.53 -25.00 -1.01
N ASN A 170 20.98 -24.67 -2.24
CA ASN A 170 20.51 -25.31 -3.47
C ASN A 170 20.61 -26.84 -3.42
N LYS A 171 21.65 -27.40 -2.77
CA LYS A 171 21.82 -28.86 -2.61
C LYS A 171 20.77 -29.45 -1.66
N ALA A 172 20.42 -28.71 -0.59
CA ALA A 172 19.38 -29.14 0.34
C ALA A 172 18.00 -29.07 -0.33
N ILE A 173 17.70 -27.98 -1.05
CA ILE A 173 16.46 -27.82 -1.81
C ILE A 173 16.30 -28.94 -2.85
N ALA A 174 17.38 -29.23 -3.59
CA ALA A 174 17.38 -30.30 -4.61
C ALA A 174 17.01 -31.67 -4.02
N ARG A 175 17.54 -31.98 -2.83
CA ARG A 175 17.21 -33.22 -2.10
C ARG A 175 15.78 -33.25 -1.62
N ASN A 176 15.29 -32.15 -1.03
CA ASN A 176 13.93 -32.05 -0.48
C ASN A 176 12.85 -32.10 -1.57
N LEU A 177 13.15 -31.57 -2.75
CA LEU A 177 12.21 -31.55 -3.90
C LEU A 177 12.43 -32.73 -4.87
N GLU A 178 13.41 -33.61 -4.61
CA GLU A 178 13.78 -34.77 -5.44
C GLU A 178 14.10 -34.38 -6.90
N ILE A 179 14.81 -33.25 -7.08
CA ILE A 179 15.25 -32.73 -8.39
C ILE A 179 16.76 -32.48 -8.41
N SER A 180 17.31 -32.22 -9.59
CA SER A 180 18.73 -31.89 -9.70
C SER A 180 19.03 -30.47 -9.16
N PRO A 181 20.26 -30.22 -8.63
CA PRO A 181 20.67 -28.86 -8.28
C PRO A 181 20.57 -27.87 -9.45
N ARG A 182 20.81 -28.33 -10.66
CA ARG A 182 20.67 -27.52 -11.89
C ARG A 182 19.21 -27.11 -12.14
N THR A 183 18.26 -28.01 -11.85
CA THR A 183 16.83 -27.70 -11.94
C THR A 183 16.41 -26.64 -10.92
N VAL A 184 16.97 -26.71 -9.69
CA VAL A 184 16.76 -25.68 -8.66
C VAL A 184 17.26 -24.30 -9.13
N GLU A 185 18.43 -24.25 -9.78
CA GLU A 185 18.95 -22.99 -10.35
C GLU A 185 18.01 -22.38 -11.39
N ILE A 186 17.41 -23.21 -12.26
CA ILE A 186 16.46 -22.75 -13.27
C ILE A 186 15.19 -22.18 -12.60
N HIS A 187 14.61 -22.91 -11.63
CA HIS A 187 13.45 -22.40 -10.89
C HIS A 187 13.77 -21.11 -10.14
N ARG A 188 14.95 -20.99 -9.54
CA ARG A 188 15.41 -19.76 -8.90
C ARG A 188 15.49 -18.58 -9.88
N ALA A 189 16.10 -18.79 -11.04
CA ALA A 189 16.21 -17.73 -12.05
C ALA A 189 14.82 -17.24 -12.50
N ASN A 190 13.91 -18.15 -12.78
CA ASN A 190 12.53 -17.82 -13.17
C ASN A 190 11.78 -17.11 -12.04
N MET A 191 11.89 -17.62 -10.81
CA MET A 191 11.30 -17.01 -9.62
C MET A 191 11.80 -15.58 -9.41
N MET A 192 13.12 -15.35 -9.44
CA MET A 192 13.72 -14.02 -9.30
C MET A 192 13.18 -13.04 -10.34
N GLY A 193 13.09 -13.48 -11.61
CA GLY A 193 12.52 -12.67 -12.68
C GLY A 193 11.05 -12.30 -12.44
N LYS A 194 10.20 -13.25 -11.99
CA LYS A 194 8.78 -12.99 -11.68
C LYS A 194 8.61 -12.10 -10.46
N LEU A 195 9.44 -12.27 -9.43
CA LEU A 195 9.44 -11.42 -8.25
C LEU A 195 10.05 -10.04 -8.51
N LYS A 196 10.72 -9.84 -9.65
CA LYS A 196 11.49 -8.63 -9.95
C LYS A 196 12.49 -8.31 -8.82
N ALA A 197 13.13 -9.34 -8.28
CA ALA A 197 14.07 -9.25 -7.18
C ALA A 197 15.51 -9.36 -7.72
N ASP A 198 16.36 -8.38 -7.41
CA ASP A 198 17.77 -8.39 -7.83
C ASP A 198 18.61 -9.33 -6.96
N HIS A 199 18.20 -9.52 -5.70
CA HIS A 199 18.90 -10.36 -4.73
C HIS A 199 17.96 -11.31 -4.01
N VAL A 200 18.48 -12.52 -3.69
CA VAL A 200 17.70 -13.54 -2.94
C VAL A 200 17.15 -13.01 -1.62
N ALA A 201 17.88 -12.15 -0.93
CA ALA A 201 17.44 -11.52 0.30
C ALA A 201 16.14 -10.71 0.12
N GLU A 202 15.94 -10.09 -1.04
CA GLU A 202 14.73 -9.35 -1.37
C GLU A 202 13.54 -10.29 -1.58
N ALA A 203 13.74 -11.38 -2.32
CA ALA A 203 12.72 -12.42 -2.51
C ALA A 203 12.29 -13.05 -1.17
N VAL A 204 13.25 -13.35 -0.30
CA VAL A 204 12.99 -13.88 1.05
C VAL A 204 12.23 -12.85 1.90
N ARG A 205 12.62 -11.57 1.87
CA ARG A 205 11.90 -10.51 2.58
C ARG A 205 10.44 -10.42 2.11
N MET A 206 10.18 -10.41 0.78
CA MET A 206 8.82 -10.43 0.24
C MET A 206 8.01 -11.63 0.75
N ARG A 207 8.62 -12.81 0.84
CA ARG A 207 7.94 -14.01 1.35
C ARG A 207 7.57 -13.89 2.82
N LEU A 208 8.49 -13.35 3.65
CA LEU A 208 8.25 -13.14 5.07
C LEU A 208 7.16 -12.08 5.32
N GLU A 209 7.24 -10.94 4.63
CA GLU A 209 6.23 -9.87 4.70
C GLU A 209 4.83 -10.41 4.30
N ALA A 210 4.74 -11.19 3.22
CA ALA A 210 3.47 -11.76 2.78
C ALA A 210 2.92 -12.84 3.74
N GLY A 211 3.78 -13.56 4.46
CA GLY A 211 3.41 -14.64 5.38
C GLY A 211 2.93 -14.16 6.74
N LEU A 212 3.56 -13.12 7.29
CA LEU A 212 3.25 -12.61 8.64
C LEU A 212 1.79 -12.15 8.82
N MET A 213 1.07 -11.81 7.72
CA MET A 213 -0.32 -11.33 7.80
C MET A 213 -1.36 -12.43 7.56
N ILE A 214 -0.98 -13.60 7.05
CA ILE A 214 -1.91 -14.74 6.95
C ILE A 214 -2.29 -15.20 8.36
N GLU A 215 -1.33 -15.24 9.26
CA GLU A 215 -1.57 -15.58 10.67
C GLU A 215 -2.44 -14.56 11.42
N SER A 216 -2.45 -13.29 10.96
CA SER A 216 -3.25 -12.20 11.56
C SER A 216 -4.70 -12.18 11.05
N GLU A 217 -4.97 -12.61 9.82
CA GLU A 217 -6.31 -12.66 9.24
C GLU A 217 -7.09 -13.92 9.68
N GLU A 218 -6.40 -15.05 9.92
CA GLU A 218 -7.02 -16.25 10.50
C GLU A 218 -7.38 -16.08 11.98
N SER A 219 -6.90 -15.02 12.65
CA SER A 219 -7.13 -14.74 14.07
C SER A 219 -8.33 -13.84 14.35
N LEU A 220 -9.05 -13.37 13.34
CA LEU A 220 -10.33 -12.67 13.56
C LEU A 220 -11.41 -13.73 13.79
N PRO A 221 -12.05 -13.78 14.98
CA PRO A 221 -13.16 -14.69 15.22
C PRO A 221 -14.29 -14.33 14.24
N GLU A 222 -14.77 -15.33 13.50
CA GLU A 222 -16.05 -15.24 12.81
C GLU A 222 -17.09 -14.83 13.84
N GLU A 223 -17.74 -13.67 13.65
CA GLU A 223 -18.92 -13.30 14.41
C GLU A 223 -19.95 -14.42 14.21
N SER A 224 -20.05 -15.29 15.19
CA SER A 224 -21.03 -16.36 15.19
C SER A 224 -22.41 -15.73 15.18
N ASP A 225 -23.16 -16.04 14.15
CA ASP A 225 -24.62 -15.87 14.06
C ASP A 225 -25.27 -16.21 15.39
N ALA A 226 -25.81 -15.21 16.05
CA ALA A 226 -26.66 -15.41 17.22
C ALA A 226 -27.95 -16.09 16.76
N PRO A 227 -28.36 -17.23 17.35
CA PRO A 227 -29.61 -17.87 16.98
C PRO A 227 -30.80 -16.98 17.38
N ASP A 228 -31.60 -16.64 16.39
CA ASP A 228 -32.92 -16.03 16.52
C ASP A 228 -33.82 -16.90 17.40
N THR A 229 -33.95 -16.51 18.66
CA THR A 229 -34.87 -17.18 19.60
C THR A 229 -36.26 -16.56 19.40
N GLY A 230 -36.97 -17.00 18.38
CA GLY A 230 -38.39 -16.73 18.19
C GLY A 230 -39.23 -17.29 19.30
N ALA A 231 -39.58 -16.47 20.28
CA ALA A 231 -40.58 -16.82 21.31
C ALA A 231 -41.99 -16.79 20.72
N THR A 232 -42.51 -17.94 20.36
CA THR A 232 -43.92 -18.17 20.02
C THR A 232 -44.80 -18.05 21.28
N LEU A 233 -45.49 -16.95 21.42
CA LEU A 233 -46.56 -16.79 22.39
C LEU A 233 -47.85 -17.46 21.90
N THR A 234 -48.09 -18.69 22.34
CA THR A 234 -49.38 -19.37 22.19
C THR A 234 -50.40 -18.82 23.21
N ARG A 235 -51.36 -18.10 22.70
CA ARG A 235 -52.52 -17.60 23.43
C ARG A 235 -53.52 -18.73 23.54
N LYS A 236 -53.68 -19.32 24.73
CA LYS A 236 -54.74 -20.30 25.06
C LYS A 236 -55.91 -19.58 25.73
N ALA A 237 -56.96 -19.43 25.01
CA ALA A 237 -58.28 -19.04 25.56
C ALA A 237 -58.82 -20.22 26.41
N ALA A 238 -59.21 -19.94 27.62
CA ALA A 238 -60.03 -20.86 28.42
C ALA A 238 -61.38 -20.21 28.63
N ASN A 239 -62.34 -20.95 28.18
CA ASN A 239 -63.76 -20.79 28.45
C ASN A 239 -64.10 -21.46 29.79
N ASN A 240 -64.66 -20.78 30.75
CA ASN A 240 -65.89 -21.09 31.52
C ASN A 240 -66.04 -20.07 32.62
#